data_1a8b531d16ef6276e62b8cc38892ebcf
#
_entry.id   1a8b531d16ef6276e62b8cc38892ebcf
#
_cell.length_a   1.000
_cell.length_b   1.000
_cell.length_c   1.000
_cell.angle_alpha   90.00
_cell.angle_beta   90.00
_cell.angle_gamma   90.00
#
_symmetry.space_group_name_H-M   'P 1'
#
loop_
_entity.id
_entity.type
_entity.pdbx_description
1 polymer ?
#
loop_
_entity_poly.entity_id
_entity_poly.type
_entity_poly.pdbx_seq_one_letter_code
_entity_poly.pdbx_strand_id
1 'polypeptide(L)'
;MPSLAPHILGVPGSGIRRIHEIAITLDDVIMLAVGEPDVPVAPHIAAAAKAAWDADETNYTANAGILPLRQAIVDKLARVNDLHVTTDQVWVTVGATQGLHQAMALTLGPGDEVLLPDPGYTTFTMNAHMLDAVPVPYPLHPESGFMPDVATLESLVTPRTRVLILNSPSNPLGTIFPESVLTELLDFARRHDLWVISDEVYEYFTWGEPHVSTAALDTDGRVLSVFSLSKTYAMTGIRIGYLVTPPGMVDTMRAVQEATISCASAPGQHAAIAAITGDQSHVAEAREHYRGNLAAATELLASRGIRYLNPGGAFYLWIDVSHASGGNVADWAENFLRVSGVAVAPGSAFGASGEGWIRVCLAAKRADVLEGLGRLPAPQSGG
;
A
#
# COMPACT_ATOMS: atom_id res chain seq x y z
N MET A 1 -23.73 22.10 21.00
CA MET A 1 -23.64 21.53 19.64
C MET A 1 -23.74 20.01 19.75
N PRO A 2 -24.35 19.30 18.80
CA PRO A 2 -24.33 17.85 18.78
C PRO A 2 -22.87 17.32 18.81
N SER A 3 -22.65 16.18 19.45
CA SER A 3 -21.33 15.53 19.49
C SER A 3 -21.11 14.68 18.23
N LEU A 4 -19.87 14.57 17.78
CA LEU A 4 -19.48 13.59 16.75
C LEU A 4 -19.55 12.16 17.31
N ALA A 5 -19.63 11.17 16.41
CA ALA A 5 -19.55 9.77 16.82
C ALA A 5 -18.19 9.48 17.49
N PRO A 6 -18.15 8.86 18.68
CA PRO A 6 -16.93 8.74 19.46
C PRO A 6 -15.78 8.03 18.74
N HIS A 7 -16.06 6.98 17.97
CA HIS A 7 -15.04 6.22 17.23
C HIS A 7 -14.36 7.05 16.15
N ILE A 8 -15.05 8.03 15.56
CA ILE A 8 -14.47 8.94 14.55
C ILE A 8 -13.43 9.87 15.17
N LEU A 9 -13.61 10.26 16.43
CA LEU A 9 -12.63 11.08 17.16
C LEU A 9 -11.33 10.31 17.44
N GLY A 10 -11.37 8.99 17.42
CA GLY A 10 -10.20 8.10 17.58
C GLY A 10 -9.40 7.87 16.30
N VAL A 11 -9.86 8.31 15.11
CA VAL A 11 -9.13 8.11 13.85
C VAL A 11 -7.82 8.92 13.90
N PRO A 12 -6.65 8.27 13.81
CA PRO A 12 -5.38 8.96 13.94
C PRO A 12 -5.09 9.84 12.72
N GLY A 13 -4.42 10.97 12.93
CA GLY A 13 -3.86 11.77 11.86
C GLY A 13 -2.72 11.05 11.14
N SER A 14 -2.50 11.35 9.85
CA SER A 14 -1.36 10.81 9.10
C SER A 14 -0.11 11.65 9.33
N GLY A 15 0.93 11.06 9.96
CA GLY A 15 2.23 11.72 10.08
C GLY A 15 2.88 12.04 8.73
N ILE A 16 2.62 11.23 7.69
CA ILE A 16 3.07 11.52 6.32
C ILE A 16 2.40 12.77 5.78
N ARG A 17 1.08 12.90 6.01
CA ARG A 17 0.33 14.09 5.56
C ARG A 17 0.84 15.35 6.26
N ARG A 18 1.17 15.28 7.54
CA ARG A 18 1.74 16.40 8.30
C ARG A 18 3.06 16.88 7.68
N ILE A 19 3.98 15.97 7.35
CA ILE A 19 5.23 16.33 6.65
C ILE A 19 4.94 16.99 5.30
N HIS A 20 4.00 16.44 4.53
CA HIS A 20 3.61 16.99 3.23
C HIS A 20 3.03 18.40 3.37
N GLU A 21 2.15 18.64 4.36
CA GLU A 21 1.54 19.96 4.60
C GLU A 21 2.57 21.01 5.00
N ILE A 22 3.61 20.64 5.74
CA ILE A 22 4.74 21.54 6.02
C ILE A 22 5.54 21.79 4.74
N ALA A 23 5.86 20.74 4.01
CA ALA A 23 6.72 20.81 2.82
C ALA A 23 6.17 21.75 1.74
N ILE A 24 4.86 21.72 1.50
CA ILE A 24 4.23 22.61 0.50
C ILE A 24 4.22 24.11 0.90
N THR A 25 4.60 24.45 2.13
CA THR A 25 4.75 25.85 2.58
C THR A 25 6.19 26.35 2.51
N LEU A 26 7.12 25.50 2.09
CA LEU A 26 8.54 25.81 1.97
C LEU A 26 8.96 25.82 0.51
N ASP A 27 9.97 26.64 0.19
CA ASP A 27 10.57 26.68 -1.15
C ASP A 27 11.66 25.59 -1.29
N ASP A 28 11.88 25.10 -2.50
CA ASP A 28 12.98 24.22 -2.89
C ASP A 28 13.10 22.90 -2.08
N VAL A 29 11.96 22.29 -1.73
CA VAL A 29 11.92 21.02 -0.98
C VAL A 29 12.13 19.81 -1.88
N ILE A 30 13.07 18.96 -1.50
CA ILE A 30 13.23 17.60 -2.07
C ILE A 30 12.18 16.70 -1.42
N MET A 31 11.14 16.32 -2.18
CA MET A 31 9.99 15.55 -1.68
C MET A 31 10.22 14.04 -1.79
N LEU A 32 10.65 13.40 -0.71
CA LEU A 32 10.84 11.94 -0.61
C LEU A 32 9.87 11.26 0.38
N ALA A 33 8.92 12.04 0.95
CA ALA A 33 7.96 11.51 1.93
C ALA A 33 6.75 10.85 1.28
N VAL A 34 6.31 11.32 0.10
CA VAL A 34 5.08 10.86 -0.55
C VAL A 34 5.37 9.69 -1.48
N GLY A 35 4.59 8.61 -1.35
CA GLY A 35 4.72 7.41 -2.19
C GLY A 35 3.92 7.54 -3.49
N GLU A 36 4.41 8.32 -4.43
CA GLU A 36 3.77 8.56 -5.73
C GLU A 36 4.79 8.35 -6.85
N PRO A 37 4.42 7.64 -7.96
CA PRO A 37 5.26 7.54 -9.13
C PRO A 37 5.62 8.91 -9.71
N ASP A 38 6.90 9.13 -10.05
CA ASP A 38 7.42 10.35 -10.67
C ASP A 38 7.42 10.30 -12.21
N VAL A 39 7.02 9.16 -12.77
CA VAL A 39 6.86 8.98 -14.21
C VAL A 39 5.47 9.41 -14.67
N PRO A 40 5.31 9.97 -15.87
CA PRO A 40 3.99 10.32 -16.40
C PRO A 40 3.16 9.08 -16.72
N VAL A 41 1.83 9.24 -16.71
CA VAL A 41 0.93 8.21 -17.25
C VAL A 41 1.22 8.00 -18.75
N ALA A 42 1.21 6.73 -19.20
CA ALA A 42 1.50 6.42 -20.59
C ALA A 42 0.48 7.05 -21.57
N PRO A 43 0.91 7.53 -22.76
CA PRO A 43 0.06 8.25 -23.69
C PRO A 43 -1.20 7.50 -24.11
N HIS A 44 -1.12 6.19 -24.31
CA HIS A 44 -2.27 5.37 -24.70
C HIS A 44 -3.34 5.29 -23.59
N ILE A 45 -2.93 5.33 -22.32
CA ILE A 45 -3.84 5.35 -21.16
C ILE A 45 -4.58 6.69 -21.10
N ALA A 46 -3.83 7.80 -21.22
CA ALA A 46 -4.41 9.14 -21.24
C ALA A 46 -5.36 9.33 -22.46
N ALA A 47 -4.99 8.79 -23.62
CA ALA A 47 -5.81 8.84 -24.82
C ALA A 47 -7.14 8.08 -24.65
N ALA A 48 -7.13 6.94 -23.96
CA ALA A 48 -8.35 6.16 -23.68
C ALA A 48 -9.33 6.91 -22.76
N ALA A 49 -8.81 7.58 -21.70
CA ALA A 49 -9.64 8.42 -20.84
C ALA A 49 -10.27 9.58 -21.64
N LYS A 50 -9.45 10.25 -22.48
CA LYS A 50 -9.94 11.34 -23.33
C LYS A 50 -10.99 10.86 -24.33
N ALA A 51 -10.77 9.73 -24.99
CA ALA A 51 -11.73 9.15 -25.94
C ALA A 51 -13.07 8.83 -25.27
N ALA A 52 -13.07 8.34 -24.03
CA ALA A 52 -14.30 8.11 -23.28
C ALA A 52 -15.07 9.43 -22.99
N TRP A 53 -14.35 10.49 -22.64
CA TRP A 53 -14.96 11.82 -22.51
C TRP A 53 -15.56 12.32 -23.84
N ASP A 54 -14.81 12.22 -24.94
CA ASP A 54 -15.23 12.66 -26.26
C ASP A 54 -16.45 11.85 -26.79
N ALA A 55 -16.60 10.60 -26.32
CA ALA A 55 -17.72 9.70 -26.66
C ALA A 55 -18.92 9.82 -25.70
N ASP A 56 -18.90 10.78 -24.77
CA ASP A 56 -19.94 10.96 -23.73
C ASP A 56 -20.13 9.73 -22.80
N GLU A 57 -19.08 8.92 -22.61
CA GLU A 57 -19.06 7.79 -21.66
C GLU A 57 -18.86 8.33 -20.22
N THR A 58 -19.85 9.15 -19.75
CA THR A 58 -19.78 9.87 -18.47
C THR A 58 -20.91 9.48 -17.51
N ASN A 59 -21.79 8.58 -17.92
CA ASN A 59 -22.94 8.13 -17.15
C ASN A 59 -22.55 7.06 -16.10
N TYR A 60 -23.49 6.74 -15.21
CA TYR A 60 -23.34 5.63 -14.28
C TYR A 60 -23.08 4.32 -15.01
N THR A 61 -22.11 3.56 -14.48
CA THR A 61 -21.82 2.20 -14.95
C THR A 61 -22.42 1.16 -14.00
N ALA A 62 -22.24 -0.12 -14.31
CA ALA A 62 -22.55 -1.18 -13.37
C ALA A 62 -21.74 -1.00 -12.06
N ASN A 63 -22.33 -1.31 -10.90
CA ASN A 63 -21.69 -1.16 -9.59
C ASN A 63 -20.32 -1.83 -9.51
N ALA A 64 -20.21 -3.06 -9.99
CA ALA A 64 -18.95 -3.80 -10.01
C ALA A 64 -17.90 -3.25 -11.01
N GLY A 65 -18.26 -2.27 -11.83
CA GLY A 65 -17.49 -1.76 -12.95
C GLY A 65 -17.92 -2.35 -14.29
N ILE A 66 -17.50 -1.71 -15.39
CA ILE A 66 -17.86 -2.16 -16.74
C ILE A 66 -17.29 -3.54 -17.02
N LEU A 67 -18.08 -4.38 -17.69
CA LEU A 67 -17.72 -5.78 -17.95
C LEU A 67 -16.37 -5.93 -18.70
N PRO A 68 -16.05 -5.12 -19.73
CA PRO A 68 -14.76 -5.19 -20.39
C PRO A 68 -13.56 -4.98 -19.44
N LEU A 69 -13.68 -4.08 -18.45
CA LEU A 69 -12.62 -3.88 -17.44
C LEU A 69 -12.50 -5.08 -16.51
N ARG A 70 -13.62 -5.60 -16.01
CA ARG A 70 -13.60 -6.79 -15.15
C ARG A 70 -13.00 -8.00 -15.85
N GLN A 71 -13.32 -8.18 -17.15
CA GLN A 71 -12.70 -9.24 -17.94
C GLN A 71 -11.19 -9.03 -18.12
N ALA A 72 -10.74 -7.82 -18.43
CA ALA A 72 -9.32 -7.49 -18.53
C ALA A 72 -8.58 -7.75 -17.21
N ILE A 73 -9.22 -7.48 -16.08
CA ILE A 73 -8.68 -7.79 -14.74
C ILE A 73 -8.58 -9.30 -14.53
N VAL A 74 -9.62 -10.08 -14.85
CA VAL A 74 -9.60 -11.55 -14.77
C VAL A 74 -8.45 -12.14 -15.58
N ASP A 75 -8.30 -11.70 -16.82
CA ASP A 75 -7.23 -12.16 -17.73
C ASP A 75 -5.84 -11.78 -17.20
N LYS A 76 -5.70 -10.58 -16.58
CA LYS A 76 -4.46 -10.14 -15.93
C LYS A 76 -4.15 -10.99 -14.69
N LEU A 77 -5.12 -11.25 -13.85
CA LEU A 77 -4.95 -12.04 -12.63
C LEU A 77 -4.50 -13.48 -12.96
N ALA A 78 -5.11 -14.09 -13.96
CA ALA A 78 -4.69 -15.43 -14.43
C ALA A 78 -3.25 -15.42 -14.97
N ARG A 79 -2.87 -14.39 -15.73
CA ARG A 79 -1.55 -14.33 -16.38
C ARG A 79 -0.42 -13.93 -15.45
N VAL A 80 -0.68 -13.01 -14.51
CA VAL A 80 0.36 -12.34 -13.70
C VAL A 80 0.41 -12.88 -12.27
N ASN A 81 -0.75 -13.25 -11.72
CA ASN A 81 -0.89 -13.60 -10.30
C ASN A 81 -1.16 -15.09 -10.07
N ASP A 82 -1.27 -15.89 -11.12
CA ASP A 82 -1.74 -17.29 -11.05
C ASP A 82 -3.07 -17.43 -10.27
N LEU A 83 -3.93 -16.41 -10.38
CA LEU A 83 -5.19 -16.32 -9.66
C LEU A 83 -6.37 -16.45 -10.64
N HIS A 84 -7.07 -17.58 -10.56
CA HIS A 84 -8.18 -17.92 -11.45
C HIS A 84 -9.52 -17.56 -10.81
N VAL A 85 -10.08 -16.44 -11.22
CA VAL A 85 -11.36 -15.91 -10.73
C VAL A 85 -12.33 -15.65 -11.87
N THR A 86 -13.58 -15.39 -11.54
CA THR A 86 -14.61 -14.95 -12.48
C THR A 86 -14.85 -13.45 -12.38
N THR A 87 -15.50 -12.86 -13.39
CA THR A 87 -15.87 -11.44 -13.34
C THR A 87 -16.76 -11.09 -12.14
N ASP A 88 -17.51 -12.02 -11.59
CA ASP A 88 -18.39 -11.80 -10.45
C ASP A 88 -17.63 -11.63 -9.12
N GLN A 89 -16.36 -12.01 -9.08
CA GLN A 89 -15.49 -11.82 -7.94
C GLN A 89 -14.71 -10.49 -8.00
N VAL A 90 -14.76 -9.77 -9.13
CA VAL A 90 -13.99 -8.54 -9.37
C VAL A 90 -14.87 -7.31 -9.18
N TRP A 91 -14.44 -6.41 -8.29
CA TRP A 91 -15.14 -5.18 -7.92
C TRP A 91 -14.22 -3.98 -8.13
N VAL A 92 -14.55 -3.15 -9.12
CA VAL A 92 -13.78 -1.92 -9.41
C VAL A 92 -14.06 -0.87 -8.35
N THR A 93 -13.01 -0.33 -7.75
CA THR A 93 -13.08 0.59 -6.61
C THR A 93 -12.44 1.94 -6.93
N VAL A 94 -12.75 2.96 -6.11
CA VAL A 94 -12.12 4.29 -6.17
C VAL A 94 -10.73 4.22 -5.51
N GLY A 95 -9.80 3.57 -6.22
CA GLY A 95 -8.48 3.21 -5.73
C GLY A 95 -8.53 2.07 -4.69
N ALA A 96 -7.36 1.52 -4.37
CA ALA A 96 -7.21 0.46 -3.36
C ALA A 96 -7.71 0.90 -1.97
N THR A 97 -7.65 2.19 -1.62
CA THR A 97 -8.12 2.70 -0.33
C THR A 97 -9.58 2.37 -0.08
N GLN A 98 -10.46 2.50 -1.10
CA GLN A 98 -11.84 2.07 -0.98
C GLN A 98 -11.96 0.54 -0.93
N GLY A 99 -11.16 -0.19 -1.73
CA GLY A 99 -11.13 -1.64 -1.68
C GLY A 99 -10.79 -2.18 -0.29
N LEU A 100 -9.79 -1.58 0.37
CA LEU A 100 -9.44 -1.88 1.77
C LEU A 100 -10.59 -1.58 2.73
N HIS A 101 -11.22 -0.41 2.60
CA HIS A 101 -12.37 -0.04 3.42
C HIS A 101 -13.52 -1.05 3.27
N GLN A 102 -13.86 -1.41 2.03
CA GLN A 102 -14.92 -2.37 1.75
C GLN A 102 -14.59 -3.78 2.26
N ALA A 103 -13.34 -4.25 2.05
CA ALA A 103 -12.91 -5.54 2.57
C ALA A 103 -13.04 -5.60 4.10
N MET A 104 -12.62 -4.54 4.80
CA MET A 104 -12.75 -4.44 6.25
C MET A 104 -14.22 -4.31 6.68
N ALA A 105 -15.03 -3.51 5.99
CA ALA A 105 -16.46 -3.35 6.30
C ALA A 105 -17.28 -4.63 6.09
N LEU A 106 -16.83 -5.51 5.18
CA LEU A 106 -17.45 -6.83 4.96
C LEU A 106 -17.15 -7.82 6.08
N THR A 107 -16.05 -7.63 6.80
CA THR A 107 -15.47 -8.66 7.68
C THR A 107 -15.36 -8.25 9.14
N LEU A 108 -15.58 -6.97 9.45
CA LEU A 108 -15.48 -6.39 10.79
C LEU A 108 -16.79 -5.74 11.21
N GLY A 109 -17.22 -6.03 12.43
CA GLY A 109 -18.24 -5.30 13.16
C GLY A 109 -17.65 -4.46 14.30
N PRO A 110 -18.49 -3.62 14.97
CA PRO A 110 -18.06 -2.84 16.13
C PRO A 110 -17.46 -3.73 17.23
N GLY A 111 -16.23 -3.39 17.67
CA GLY A 111 -15.49 -4.13 18.70
C GLY A 111 -14.78 -5.39 18.24
N ASP A 112 -14.93 -5.81 16.98
CA ASP A 112 -14.10 -6.87 16.39
C ASP A 112 -12.65 -6.42 16.28
N GLU A 113 -11.72 -7.37 16.39
CA GLU A 113 -10.29 -7.10 16.32
C GLU A 113 -9.73 -7.44 14.94
N VAL A 114 -8.83 -6.57 14.46
CA VAL A 114 -8.07 -6.78 13.22
C VAL A 114 -6.57 -6.76 13.50
N LEU A 115 -5.90 -7.87 13.19
CA LEU A 115 -4.44 -7.97 13.22
C LEU A 115 -3.87 -7.21 12.02
N LEU A 116 -2.99 -6.24 12.28
CA LEU A 116 -2.37 -5.41 11.24
C LEU A 116 -0.87 -5.21 11.48
N PRO A 117 -0.05 -5.05 10.42
CA PRO A 117 1.40 -4.97 10.57
C PRO A 117 1.84 -3.68 11.27
N ASP A 118 2.86 -3.77 12.12
CA ASP A 118 3.55 -2.64 12.73
C ASP A 118 5.08 -2.82 12.58
N PRO A 119 5.74 -2.02 11.70
CA PRO A 119 5.22 -0.91 10.91
C PRO A 119 4.31 -1.36 9.76
N GLY A 120 3.25 -0.58 9.49
CA GLY A 120 2.31 -0.86 8.43
C GLY A 120 1.67 0.41 7.83
N TYR A 121 0.96 0.25 6.72
CA TYR A 121 0.31 1.38 6.08
C TYR A 121 -0.78 1.98 6.98
N THR A 122 -0.63 3.24 7.33
CA THR A 122 -1.48 3.96 8.32
C THR A 122 -2.98 3.83 8.07
N THR A 123 -3.38 3.69 6.80
CA THR A 123 -4.79 3.55 6.41
C THR A 123 -5.45 2.30 6.99
N PHE A 124 -4.70 1.25 7.31
CA PHE A 124 -5.26 0.05 7.97
C PHE A 124 -5.83 0.42 9.34
N THR A 125 -5.03 1.09 10.18
CA THR A 125 -5.48 1.57 11.48
C THR A 125 -6.61 2.59 11.38
N MET A 126 -6.53 3.52 10.43
CA MET A 126 -7.58 4.52 10.20
C MET A 126 -8.93 3.85 9.86
N ASN A 127 -8.94 2.86 8.97
CA ASN A 127 -10.16 2.14 8.61
C ASN A 127 -10.71 1.32 9.77
N ALA A 128 -9.87 0.69 10.59
CA ALA A 128 -10.32 -0.02 11.79
C ALA A 128 -11.11 0.92 12.70
N HIS A 129 -10.56 2.10 13.01
CA HIS A 129 -11.25 3.11 13.82
C HIS A 129 -12.53 3.63 13.15
N MET A 130 -12.54 3.86 11.83
CA MET A 130 -13.75 4.29 11.11
C MET A 130 -14.88 3.28 11.20
N LEU A 131 -14.58 2.00 11.35
CA LEU A 131 -15.55 0.91 11.48
C LEU A 131 -15.87 0.54 12.93
N ASP A 132 -15.37 1.32 13.90
CA ASP A 132 -15.51 1.01 15.34
C ASP A 132 -14.90 -0.37 15.70
N ALA A 133 -13.94 -0.84 14.90
CA ALA A 133 -13.15 -2.04 15.14
C ALA A 133 -11.87 -1.71 15.90
N VAL A 134 -11.27 -2.71 16.53
CA VAL A 134 -10.08 -2.58 17.37
C VAL A 134 -8.84 -3.00 16.58
N PRO A 135 -7.94 -2.06 16.22
CA PRO A 135 -6.67 -2.42 15.62
C PRO A 135 -5.76 -3.12 16.64
N VAL A 136 -5.24 -4.28 16.29
CA VAL A 136 -4.28 -5.05 17.08
C VAL A 136 -2.98 -5.18 16.27
N PRO A 137 -1.97 -4.32 16.52
CA PRO A 137 -0.73 -4.35 15.76
C PRO A 137 0.09 -5.60 16.07
N TYR A 138 0.56 -6.30 15.04
CA TYR A 138 1.57 -7.33 15.17
C TYR A 138 2.95 -6.76 14.79
N PRO A 139 3.92 -6.80 15.73
CA PRO A 139 5.21 -6.16 15.51
C PRO A 139 6.05 -6.92 14.47
N LEU A 140 6.67 -6.17 13.58
CA LEU A 140 7.67 -6.64 12.63
C LEU A 140 9.04 -6.14 13.07
N HIS A 141 9.98 -7.06 13.31
CA HIS A 141 11.26 -6.72 13.91
C HIS A 141 12.42 -6.81 12.90
N PRO A 142 13.45 -5.96 13.06
CA PRO A 142 14.65 -6.00 12.21
C PRO A 142 15.36 -7.37 12.26
N GLU A 143 15.34 -8.05 13.41
CA GLU A 143 16.00 -9.33 13.65
C GLU A 143 15.40 -10.47 12.81
N SER A 144 14.10 -10.37 12.48
CA SER A 144 13.40 -11.30 11.58
C SER A 144 13.36 -10.81 10.13
N GLY A 145 14.10 -9.76 9.78
CA GLY A 145 14.00 -9.12 8.47
C GLY A 145 12.61 -8.48 8.23
N PHE A 146 11.93 -8.08 9.30
CA PHE A 146 10.56 -7.53 9.28
C PHE A 146 9.54 -8.50 8.66
N MET A 147 9.74 -9.81 8.85
CA MET A 147 8.75 -10.83 8.47
C MET A 147 7.77 -11.07 9.62
N PRO A 148 6.48 -11.36 9.31
CA PRO A 148 5.52 -11.80 10.33
C PRO A 148 5.99 -13.09 11.01
N ASP A 149 5.78 -13.17 12.31
CA ASP A 149 6.04 -14.38 13.11
C ASP A 149 4.72 -14.95 13.62
N VAL A 150 4.44 -16.23 13.27
CA VAL A 150 3.20 -16.91 13.65
C VAL A 150 3.11 -17.06 15.16
N ALA A 151 4.21 -17.28 15.89
CA ALA A 151 4.16 -17.39 17.35
C ALA A 151 3.74 -16.08 18.01
N THR A 152 4.18 -14.95 17.46
CA THR A 152 3.72 -13.62 17.87
C THR A 152 2.23 -13.46 17.58
N LEU A 153 1.77 -13.80 16.38
CA LEU A 153 0.35 -13.72 16.01
C LEU A 153 -0.53 -14.56 16.92
N GLU A 154 -0.11 -15.81 17.25
CA GLU A 154 -0.82 -16.69 18.19
C GLU A 154 -1.05 -16.03 19.56
N SER A 155 -0.10 -15.22 20.03
CA SER A 155 -0.22 -14.52 21.30
C SER A 155 -1.20 -13.34 21.30
N LEU A 156 -1.57 -12.85 20.11
CA LEU A 156 -2.43 -11.67 19.92
C LEU A 156 -3.89 -12.04 19.64
N VAL A 157 -4.17 -13.29 19.26
CA VAL A 157 -5.52 -13.73 18.92
C VAL A 157 -6.42 -13.77 20.16
N THR A 158 -7.61 -13.24 20.04
CA THR A 158 -8.69 -13.35 21.03
C THR A 158 -9.98 -13.86 20.36
N PRO A 159 -11.04 -14.18 21.11
CA PRO A 159 -12.34 -14.53 20.52
C PRO A 159 -12.98 -13.42 19.69
N ARG A 160 -12.47 -12.19 19.73
CA ARG A 160 -12.94 -11.05 18.91
C ARG A 160 -12.14 -10.87 17.64
N THR A 161 -11.01 -11.53 17.48
CA THR A 161 -10.18 -11.41 16.27
C THR A 161 -10.93 -11.99 15.08
N ARG A 162 -11.03 -11.22 13.99
CA ARG A 162 -11.76 -11.58 12.77
C ARG A 162 -10.91 -11.52 11.50
N VAL A 163 -9.93 -10.63 11.47
CA VAL A 163 -9.20 -10.29 10.26
C VAL A 163 -7.70 -10.27 10.52
N LEU A 164 -6.93 -10.81 9.57
CA LEU A 164 -5.50 -10.63 9.43
C LEU A 164 -5.23 -9.80 8.16
N ILE A 165 -4.56 -8.66 8.28
CA ILE A 165 -4.12 -7.84 7.14
C ILE A 165 -2.68 -8.20 6.79
N LEU A 166 -2.44 -8.51 5.51
CA LEU A 166 -1.13 -8.71 4.91
C LEU A 166 -0.87 -7.63 3.87
N ASN A 167 0.36 -7.14 3.78
CA ASN A 167 0.78 -6.20 2.75
C ASN A 167 2.12 -6.61 2.15
N SER A 168 2.08 -7.14 0.93
CA SER A 168 3.26 -7.65 0.22
C SER A 168 3.15 -7.39 -1.29
N PRO A 169 4.13 -6.70 -1.91
CA PRO A 169 5.25 -5.98 -1.30
C PRO A 169 4.79 -4.84 -0.40
N SER A 170 5.48 -4.65 0.74
CA SER A 170 4.93 -3.83 1.82
C SER A 170 5.25 -2.33 1.71
N ASN A 171 4.38 -1.52 2.27
CA ASN A 171 4.60 -0.13 2.62
C ASN A 171 4.51 -0.01 4.15
N PRO A 172 5.60 0.37 4.87
CA PRO A 172 6.75 1.16 4.37
C PRO A 172 8.01 0.36 4.02
N LEU A 173 8.06 -0.94 4.31
CA LEU A 173 9.30 -1.72 4.44
C LEU A 173 9.88 -2.20 3.11
N GLY A 174 9.04 -2.36 2.09
CA GLY A 174 9.47 -3.00 0.83
C GLY A 174 9.73 -4.50 0.97
N THR A 175 9.31 -5.15 2.06
CA THR A 175 9.42 -6.60 2.22
C THR A 175 8.47 -7.32 1.28
N ILE A 176 8.91 -8.48 0.78
CA ILE A 176 8.07 -9.43 0.03
C ILE A 176 7.95 -10.69 0.88
N PHE A 177 6.72 -11.16 1.06
CA PHE A 177 6.48 -12.42 1.76
C PHE A 177 6.64 -13.57 0.79
N PRO A 178 7.59 -14.49 1.01
CA PRO A 178 7.74 -15.69 0.20
C PRO A 178 6.54 -16.64 0.40
N GLU A 179 6.33 -17.54 -0.56
CA GLU A 179 5.23 -18.51 -0.55
C GLU A 179 5.14 -19.30 0.77
N SER A 180 6.28 -19.70 1.34
CA SER A 180 6.30 -20.40 2.61
C SER A 180 5.71 -19.60 3.77
N VAL A 181 6.03 -18.31 3.86
CA VAL A 181 5.47 -17.40 4.87
C VAL A 181 3.98 -17.18 4.64
N LEU A 182 3.55 -16.95 3.39
CA LEU A 182 2.13 -16.79 3.07
C LEU A 182 1.34 -18.07 3.41
N THR A 183 1.89 -19.24 3.14
CA THR A 183 1.26 -20.53 3.49
C THR A 183 1.09 -20.68 5.01
N GLU A 184 2.14 -20.38 5.79
CA GLU A 184 2.06 -20.42 7.26
C GLU A 184 1.01 -19.43 7.81
N LEU A 185 0.91 -18.25 7.23
CA LEU A 185 -0.09 -17.23 7.62
C LEU A 185 -1.52 -17.64 7.24
N LEU A 186 -1.71 -18.29 6.08
CA LEU A 186 -3.00 -18.85 5.69
C LEU A 186 -3.41 -20.02 6.60
N ASP A 187 -2.46 -20.89 6.97
CA ASP A 187 -2.71 -21.96 7.94
C ASP A 187 -3.05 -21.41 9.33
N PHE A 188 -2.39 -20.34 9.76
CA PHE A 188 -2.75 -19.63 10.98
C PHE A 188 -4.18 -19.07 10.88
N ALA A 189 -4.50 -18.35 9.81
CA ALA A 189 -5.84 -17.78 9.59
C ALA A 189 -6.92 -18.87 9.58
N ARG A 190 -6.64 -20.04 9.00
CA ARG A 190 -7.55 -21.20 8.97
C ARG A 190 -7.79 -21.77 10.36
N ARG A 191 -6.74 -21.91 11.20
CA ARG A 191 -6.88 -22.43 12.57
C ARG A 191 -7.75 -21.53 13.45
N HIS A 192 -7.72 -20.23 13.22
CA HIS A 192 -8.45 -19.24 14.02
C HIS A 192 -9.72 -18.70 13.35
N ASP A 193 -10.10 -19.26 12.20
CA ASP A 193 -11.27 -18.86 11.41
C ASP A 193 -11.28 -17.34 11.09
N LEU A 194 -10.12 -16.83 10.63
CA LEU A 194 -9.94 -15.43 10.27
C LEU A 194 -10.11 -15.22 8.77
N TRP A 195 -10.65 -14.06 8.40
CA TRP A 195 -10.50 -13.50 7.08
C TRP A 195 -9.07 -12.98 6.87
N VAL A 196 -8.59 -13.04 5.64
CA VAL A 196 -7.31 -12.44 5.26
C VAL A 196 -7.57 -11.34 4.25
N ILE A 197 -7.09 -10.13 4.54
CA ILE A 197 -7.08 -9.03 3.57
C ILE A 197 -5.65 -8.87 3.07
N SER A 198 -5.44 -9.12 1.77
CA SER A 198 -4.13 -9.02 1.13
C SER A 198 -4.05 -7.74 0.31
N ASP A 199 -3.21 -6.80 0.74
CA ASP A 199 -2.91 -5.57 0.00
C ASP A 199 -1.70 -5.80 -0.91
N GLU A 200 -1.96 -5.87 -2.23
CA GLU A 200 -0.99 -6.25 -3.27
C GLU A 200 -0.70 -5.10 -4.26
N VAL A 201 -0.85 -3.85 -3.82
CA VAL A 201 -0.77 -2.66 -4.68
C VAL A 201 0.60 -2.43 -5.34
N TYR A 202 1.67 -3.09 -4.86
CA TYR A 202 3.02 -3.00 -5.39
C TYR A 202 3.47 -4.24 -6.16
N GLU A 203 2.59 -5.15 -6.54
CA GLU A 203 2.86 -6.45 -7.15
C GLU A 203 3.85 -6.45 -8.33
N TYR A 204 3.90 -5.38 -9.13
CA TYR A 204 4.81 -5.24 -10.26
C TYR A 204 6.23 -4.77 -9.88
N PHE A 205 6.42 -4.22 -8.70
CA PHE A 205 7.70 -3.70 -8.24
C PHE A 205 8.38 -4.68 -7.30
N THR A 206 9.09 -5.65 -7.88
CA THR A 206 9.90 -6.66 -7.18
C THR A 206 11.33 -6.61 -7.69
N TRP A 207 12.31 -6.80 -6.79
CA TRP A 207 13.72 -6.59 -7.10
C TRP A 207 14.55 -7.88 -7.17
N GLY A 208 13.99 -8.99 -6.76
CA GLY A 208 14.60 -10.32 -6.79
C GLY A 208 13.54 -11.36 -7.04
N GLU A 209 12.98 -11.89 -5.96
CA GLU A 209 11.91 -12.88 -6.02
C GLU A 209 10.62 -12.29 -6.62
N PRO A 210 9.86 -13.09 -7.39
CA PRO A 210 8.57 -12.66 -7.90
C PRO A 210 7.56 -12.47 -6.75
N HIS A 211 6.58 -11.61 -6.98
CA HIS A 211 5.42 -11.51 -6.10
C HIS A 211 4.56 -12.78 -6.21
N VAL A 212 4.12 -13.28 -5.05
CA VAL A 212 3.14 -14.36 -4.95
C VAL A 212 1.84 -13.77 -4.42
N SER A 213 0.75 -13.94 -5.15
CA SER A 213 -0.57 -13.48 -4.71
C SER A 213 -1.11 -14.39 -3.61
N THR A 214 -1.49 -13.82 -2.47
CA THR A 214 -1.95 -14.59 -1.31
C THR A 214 -3.16 -15.46 -1.65
N ALA A 215 -4.10 -14.94 -2.45
CA ALA A 215 -5.30 -15.66 -2.86
C ALA A 215 -5.02 -16.85 -3.80
N ALA A 216 -3.86 -16.88 -4.48
CA ALA A 216 -3.48 -18.03 -5.31
C ALA A 216 -3.14 -19.27 -4.45
N LEU A 217 -2.78 -19.06 -3.18
CA LEU A 217 -2.48 -20.12 -2.20
C LEU A 217 -3.70 -20.48 -1.32
N ASP A 218 -4.79 -19.70 -1.45
CA ASP A 218 -5.99 -19.91 -0.65
C ASP A 218 -6.82 -21.07 -1.17
N THR A 219 -7.08 -22.05 -0.31
CA THR A 219 -7.80 -23.28 -0.66
C THR A 219 -9.23 -23.34 -0.13
N ASP A 220 -9.65 -22.38 0.70
CA ASP A 220 -10.94 -22.39 1.37
C ASP A 220 -11.74 -21.06 1.27
N GLY A 221 -11.25 -20.13 0.47
CA GLY A 221 -12.01 -18.93 0.12
C GLY A 221 -12.10 -17.89 1.24
N ARG A 222 -10.98 -17.62 1.93
CA ARG A 222 -10.89 -16.64 3.03
C ARG A 222 -10.13 -15.36 2.69
N VAL A 223 -9.55 -15.26 1.48
CA VAL A 223 -8.73 -14.11 1.08
C VAL A 223 -9.53 -13.09 0.29
N LEU A 224 -9.49 -11.84 0.72
CA LEU A 224 -9.93 -10.66 -0.03
C LEU A 224 -8.67 -9.92 -0.50
N SER A 225 -8.42 -9.88 -1.82
CA SER A 225 -7.22 -9.24 -2.37
C SER A 225 -7.52 -7.87 -2.93
N VAL A 226 -6.69 -6.89 -2.56
CA VAL A 226 -6.81 -5.49 -2.97
C VAL A 226 -5.66 -5.12 -3.89
N PHE A 227 -6.01 -4.60 -5.06
CA PHE A 227 -5.08 -4.18 -6.11
C PHE A 227 -5.29 -2.72 -6.50
N SER A 228 -4.29 -2.13 -7.13
CA SER A 228 -4.35 -0.74 -7.57
C SER A 228 -3.70 -0.52 -8.93
N LEU A 229 -4.28 0.35 -9.73
CA LEU A 229 -3.63 0.86 -10.94
C LEU A 229 -2.76 2.10 -10.63
N SER A 230 -2.89 2.66 -9.43
CA SER A 230 -2.20 3.90 -9.03
C SER A 230 -0.68 3.82 -9.15
N LYS A 231 -0.08 2.68 -8.72
CA LYS A 231 1.37 2.56 -8.62
C LYS A 231 1.99 2.04 -9.91
N THR A 232 1.45 0.96 -10.45
CA THR A 232 1.94 0.31 -11.66
C THR A 232 1.86 1.21 -12.90
N TYR A 233 0.76 1.98 -13.02
CA TYR A 233 0.45 2.75 -14.23
C TYR A 233 0.52 4.27 -14.01
N ALA A 234 1.08 4.73 -12.90
CA ALA A 234 1.15 6.16 -12.53
C ALA A 234 -0.23 6.87 -12.53
N MET A 235 -1.29 6.14 -12.15
CA MET A 235 -2.69 6.61 -12.20
C MET A 235 -3.21 7.03 -10.82
N THR A 236 -2.36 7.62 -9.96
CA THR A 236 -2.71 7.94 -8.56
C THR A 236 -3.95 8.84 -8.45
N GLY A 237 -4.04 9.87 -9.28
CA GLY A 237 -5.14 10.83 -9.32
C GLY A 237 -6.41 10.34 -10.02
N ILE A 238 -6.33 9.26 -10.82
CA ILE A 238 -7.48 8.69 -11.56
C ILE A 238 -8.40 7.91 -10.63
N ARG A 239 -7.85 7.41 -9.53
CA ARG A 239 -8.61 6.71 -8.49
C ARG A 239 -9.28 5.41 -9.00
N ILE A 240 -8.53 4.52 -9.61
CA ILE A 240 -8.98 3.17 -9.98
C ILE A 240 -8.10 2.12 -9.28
N GLY A 241 -8.78 1.19 -8.63
CA GLY A 241 -8.27 -0.06 -8.07
C GLY A 241 -9.34 -1.12 -8.18
N TYR A 242 -9.11 -2.26 -7.61
CA TYR A 242 -10.13 -3.30 -7.54
C TYR A 242 -9.93 -4.20 -6.33
N LEU A 243 -11.06 -4.74 -5.85
CA LEU A 243 -11.14 -5.76 -4.82
C LEU A 243 -11.52 -7.08 -5.50
N VAL A 244 -10.83 -8.14 -5.15
CA VAL A 244 -11.19 -9.51 -5.52
C VAL A 244 -11.72 -10.22 -4.28
N THR A 245 -12.94 -10.73 -4.38
CA THR A 245 -13.60 -11.42 -3.26
C THR A 245 -13.69 -12.92 -3.51
N PRO A 246 -13.79 -13.73 -2.46
CA PRO A 246 -14.19 -15.12 -2.57
C PRO A 246 -15.53 -15.28 -3.32
N PRO A 247 -15.80 -16.45 -3.92
CA PRO A 247 -17.09 -16.71 -4.54
C PRO A 247 -18.25 -16.62 -3.53
N GLY A 248 -19.44 -16.27 -4.02
CA GLY A 248 -20.65 -16.19 -3.20
C GLY A 248 -20.91 -14.83 -2.54
N MET A 249 -20.06 -13.83 -2.72
CA MET A 249 -20.23 -12.50 -2.12
C MET A 249 -20.94 -11.47 -3.03
N VAL A 250 -21.43 -11.87 -4.20
CA VAL A 250 -21.93 -10.95 -5.25
C VAL A 250 -23.02 -10.02 -4.75
N ASP A 251 -24.05 -10.55 -4.10
CA ASP A 251 -25.18 -9.73 -3.65
C ASP A 251 -24.80 -8.79 -2.51
N THR A 252 -23.99 -9.28 -1.56
CA THR A 252 -23.46 -8.47 -0.47
C THR A 252 -22.58 -7.34 -0.99
N MET A 253 -21.65 -7.66 -1.89
CA MET A 253 -20.77 -6.65 -2.48
C MET A 253 -21.53 -5.63 -3.31
N ARG A 254 -22.57 -6.04 -4.05
CA ARG A 254 -23.42 -5.10 -4.78
C ARG A 254 -24.05 -4.09 -3.83
N ALA A 255 -24.59 -4.53 -2.69
CA ALA A 255 -25.19 -3.65 -1.70
C ALA A 255 -24.14 -2.70 -1.06
N VAL A 256 -22.95 -3.21 -0.72
CA VAL A 256 -21.85 -2.41 -0.15
C VAL A 256 -21.35 -1.38 -1.16
N GLN A 257 -21.15 -1.77 -2.42
CA GLN A 257 -20.71 -0.86 -3.48
C GLN A 257 -21.74 0.23 -3.75
N GLU A 258 -23.03 -0.14 -3.84
CA GLU A 258 -24.12 0.82 -4.01
C GLU A 258 -24.17 1.84 -2.88
N ALA A 259 -24.06 1.37 -1.63
CA ALA A 259 -24.11 2.23 -0.45
C ALA A 259 -22.91 3.18 -0.31
N THR A 260 -21.78 2.84 -0.91
CA THR A 260 -20.53 3.62 -0.74
C THR A 260 -20.26 4.59 -1.89
N ILE A 261 -20.40 4.17 -3.15
CA ILE A 261 -20.03 5.00 -4.32
C ILE A 261 -20.93 4.79 -5.55
N SER A 262 -21.85 3.84 -5.54
CA SER A 262 -22.53 3.32 -6.74
C SER A 262 -21.57 2.72 -7.76
N CYS A 263 -20.72 3.51 -8.42
CA CYS A 263 -19.71 3.03 -9.38
C CYS A 263 -18.47 3.94 -9.41
N ALA A 264 -17.35 3.42 -9.89
CA ALA A 264 -16.15 4.21 -10.15
C ALA A 264 -16.29 5.03 -11.44
N SER A 265 -15.43 6.06 -11.62
CA SER A 265 -15.42 6.94 -12.79
C SER A 265 -15.38 6.16 -14.11
N ALA A 266 -16.37 6.37 -15.00
CA ALA A 266 -16.43 5.71 -16.30
C ALA A 266 -15.20 6.00 -17.18
N PRO A 267 -14.75 7.26 -17.39
CA PRO A 267 -13.50 7.53 -18.12
C PRO A 267 -12.27 6.90 -17.45
N GLY A 268 -12.24 6.83 -16.12
CA GLY A 268 -11.18 6.14 -15.38
C GLY A 268 -11.16 4.64 -15.65
N GLN A 269 -12.32 4.01 -15.80
CA GLN A 269 -12.42 2.59 -16.14
C GLN A 269 -11.95 2.30 -17.56
N HIS A 270 -12.24 3.18 -18.55
CA HIS A 270 -11.72 3.06 -19.91
C HIS A 270 -10.18 3.23 -19.95
N ALA A 271 -9.64 4.18 -19.18
CA ALA A 271 -8.19 4.30 -18.99
C ALA A 271 -7.58 3.02 -18.39
N ALA A 272 -8.26 2.41 -17.42
CA ALA A 272 -7.82 1.16 -16.78
C ALA A 272 -7.77 -0.02 -17.75
N ILE A 273 -8.73 -0.15 -18.66
CA ILE A 273 -8.67 -1.17 -19.72
C ILE A 273 -7.40 -0.97 -20.55
N ALA A 274 -7.16 0.25 -21.05
CA ALA A 274 -5.97 0.55 -21.83
C ALA A 274 -4.68 0.30 -21.07
N ALA A 275 -4.65 0.59 -19.77
CA ALA A 275 -3.51 0.32 -18.90
C ALA A 275 -3.20 -1.18 -18.79
N ILE A 276 -4.22 -2.02 -18.60
CA ILE A 276 -4.05 -3.47 -18.37
C ILE A 276 -3.78 -4.21 -19.67
N THR A 277 -4.42 -3.81 -20.77
CA THR A 277 -4.38 -4.55 -22.05
C THR A 277 -3.42 -3.97 -23.09
N GLY A 278 -2.96 -2.74 -22.88
CA GLY A 278 -2.07 -2.04 -23.79
C GLY A 278 -0.59 -2.40 -23.60
N ASP A 279 0.26 -1.60 -24.23
CA ASP A 279 1.72 -1.75 -24.14
C ASP A 279 2.19 -1.59 -22.67
N GLN A 280 3.01 -2.52 -22.21
CA GLN A 280 3.56 -2.57 -20.85
C GLN A 280 5.00 -2.05 -20.77
N SER A 281 5.58 -1.54 -21.84
CA SER A 281 6.97 -1.05 -21.86
C SER A 281 7.23 0.02 -20.80
N HIS A 282 6.27 0.93 -20.60
CA HIS A 282 6.35 1.99 -19.59
C HIS A 282 6.40 1.45 -18.14
N VAL A 283 5.79 0.29 -17.86
CA VAL A 283 5.89 -0.37 -16.54
C VAL A 283 7.30 -0.94 -16.35
N ALA A 284 7.86 -1.55 -17.40
CA ALA A 284 9.23 -2.06 -17.37
C ALA A 284 10.25 -0.92 -17.20
N GLU A 285 10.06 0.20 -17.88
CA GLU A 285 10.89 1.40 -17.77
C GLU A 285 10.83 2.01 -16.36
N ALA A 286 9.64 2.16 -15.78
CA ALA A 286 9.46 2.64 -14.41
C ALA A 286 10.14 1.70 -13.40
N ARG A 287 9.98 0.38 -13.57
CA ARG A 287 10.64 -0.63 -12.73
C ARG A 287 12.16 -0.51 -12.80
N GLU A 288 12.74 -0.35 -13.98
CA GLU A 288 14.19 -0.19 -14.14
C GLU A 288 14.67 1.14 -13.55
N HIS A 289 13.92 2.23 -13.72
CA HIS A 289 14.21 3.51 -13.09
C HIS A 289 14.28 3.39 -11.57
N TYR A 290 13.27 2.79 -10.91
CA TYR A 290 13.25 2.64 -9.45
C TYR A 290 14.31 1.65 -8.96
N ARG A 291 14.60 0.58 -9.70
CA ARG A 291 15.68 -0.34 -9.40
C ARG A 291 17.04 0.34 -9.44
N GLY A 292 17.26 1.20 -10.43
CA GLY A 292 18.48 1.99 -10.55
C GLY A 292 18.61 3.03 -9.41
N ASN A 293 17.49 3.63 -8.96
CA ASN A 293 17.48 4.51 -7.80
C ASN A 293 17.80 3.75 -6.51
N LEU A 294 17.23 2.55 -6.34
CA LEU A 294 17.54 1.68 -5.20
C LEU A 294 19.03 1.34 -5.13
N ALA A 295 19.63 0.91 -6.24
CA ALA A 295 21.04 0.56 -6.27
C ALA A 295 21.93 1.75 -5.88
N ALA A 296 21.69 2.92 -6.47
CA ALA A 296 22.46 4.12 -6.17
C ALA A 296 22.26 4.62 -4.72
N ALA A 297 21.03 4.54 -4.21
CA ALA A 297 20.69 4.92 -2.84
C ALA A 297 21.38 4.01 -1.81
N THR A 298 21.34 2.70 -2.02
CA THR A 298 21.96 1.72 -1.11
C THR A 298 23.48 1.81 -1.12
N GLU A 299 24.12 2.05 -2.27
CA GLU A 299 25.55 2.32 -2.39
C GLU A 299 25.95 3.56 -1.57
N LEU A 300 25.20 4.66 -1.72
CA LEU A 300 25.45 5.89 -0.96
C LEU A 300 25.33 5.67 0.54
N LEU A 301 24.24 5.02 1.00
CA LEU A 301 24.02 4.77 2.43
C LEU A 301 25.10 3.87 3.02
N ALA A 302 25.48 2.79 2.30
CA ALA A 302 26.55 1.88 2.71
C ALA A 302 27.89 2.62 2.84
N SER A 303 28.26 3.50 1.87
CA SER A 303 29.49 4.30 1.92
C SER A 303 29.53 5.26 3.12
N ARG A 304 28.38 5.62 3.68
CA ARG A 304 28.23 6.52 4.82
C ARG A 304 27.99 5.79 6.15
N GLY A 305 27.98 4.46 6.14
CA GLY A 305 27.71 3.64 7.33
C GLY A 305 26.28 3.78 7.88
N ILE A 306 25.33 4.25 7.07
CA ILE A 306 23.94 4.40 7.47
C ILE A 306 23.22 3.06 7.26
N ARG A 307 22.62 2.54 8.33
CA ARG A 307 21.87 1.26 8.29
C ARG A 307 20.52 1.45 7.57
N TYR A 308 20.14 0.48 6.77
CA TYR A 308 18.86 0.43 6.07
C TYR A 308 18.38 -1.03 5.93
N LEU A 309 17.08 -1.21 5.70
CA LEU A 309 16.52 -2.48 5.26
C LEU A 309 16.66 -2.58 3.74
N ASN A 310 17.26 -3.66 3.25
CA ASN A 310 17.31 -3.92 1.81
C ASN A 310 15.93 -4.42 1.33
N PRO A 311 15.18 -3.63 0.54
CA PRO A 311 13.83 -4.01 0.16
C PRO A 311 13.83 -5.09 -0.92
N GLY A 312 12.89 -6.03 -0.83
CA GLY A 312 12.60 -7.00 -1.89
C GLY A 312 11.68 -6.45 -2.98
N GLY A 313 10.93 -5.39 -2.67
CA GLY A 313 9.95 -4.78 -3.58
C GLY A 313 9.46 -3.40 -3.16
N ALA A 314 8.37 -2.95 -3.77
CA ALA A 314 7.86 -1.59 -3.73
C ALA A 314 8.93 -0.57 -4.20
N PHE A 315 8.74 0.70 -3.96
CA PHE A 315 9.72 1.74 -4.27
C PHE A 315 10.03 2.60 -3.03
N TYR A 316 10.22 1.92 -1.90
CA TYR A 316 10.56 2.53 -0.62
C TYR A 316 11.89 2.00 -0.09
N LEU A 317 12.56 2.86 0.67
CA LEU A 317 13.73 2.51 1.43
C LEU A 317 13.47 2.87 2.89
N TRP A 318 13.69 1.90 3.78
CA TRP A 318 13.52 2.01 5.22
C TRP A 318 14.87 2.20 5.87
N ILE A 319 15.13 3.37 6.46
CA ILE A 319 16.45 3.83 6.88
C ILE A 319 16.46 4.09 8.37
N ASP A 320 17.46 3.56 9.06
CA ASP A 320 17.69 3.77 10.49
C ASP A 320 18.36 5.12 10.73
N VAL A 321 17.68 5.97 11.48
CA VAL A 321 18.15 7.28 11.95
C VAL A 321 18.11 7.38 13.47
N SER A 322 18.03 6.24 14.18
CA SER A 322 17.97 6.18 15.66
C SER A 322 19.13 6.89 16.33
N HIS A 323 20.31 6.86 15.69
CA HIS A 323 21.51 7.58 16.14
C HIS A 323 21.37 9.12 16.14
N ALA A 324 20.36 9.65 15.44
CA ALA A 324 20.14 11.09 15.27
C ALA A 324 18.76 11.55 15.76
N SER A 325 17.76 10.66 15.83
CA SER A 325 16.37 11.03 16.13
C SER A 325 16.09 11.31 17.61
N GLY A 326 16.99 10.90 18.50
CA GLY A 326 16.85 11.18 19.96
C GLY A 326 15.60 10.56 20.59
N GLY A 327 15.03 9.50 19.99
CA GLY A 327 13.83 8.81 20.48
C GLY A 327 12.50 9.51 20.10
N ASN A 328 12.52 10.46 19.16
CA ASN A 328 11.33 11.08 18.60
C ASN A 328 11.54 11.36 17.10
N VAL A 329 11.34 10.33 16.29
CA VAL A 329 11.58 10.42 14.85
C VAL A 329 10.61 11.37 14.13
N ALA A 330 9.41 11.60 14.69
CA ALA A 330 8.45 12.53 14.11
C ALA A 330 8.94 13.98 14.18
N ASP A 331 9.33 14.45 15.36
CA ASP A 331 9.89 15.79 15.53
C ASP A 331 11.22 15.95 14.79
N TRP A 332 12.04 14.89 14.80
CA TRP A 332 13.28 14.88 14.04
C TRP A 332 13.03 15.07 12.54
N ALA A 333 12.05 14.37 11.93
CA ALA A 333 11.74 14.48 10.51
C ALA A 333 11.20 15.87 10.14
N GLU A 334 10.38 16.49 11.00
CA GLU A 334 9.94 17.88 10.80
C GLU A 334 11.12 18.87 10.87
N ASN A 335 12.02 18.70 11.83
CA ASN A 335 13.22 19.55 11.95
C ASN A 335 14.16 19.31 10.77
N PHE A 336 14.37 18.06 10.36
CA PHE A 336 15.18 17.71 9.21
C PHE A 336 14.65 18.37 7.93
N LEU A 337 13.32 18.33 7.71
CA LEU A 337 12.69 19.05 6.60
C LEU A 337 13.00 20.56 6.62
N ARG A 338 12.82 21.19 7.79
CA ARG A 338 13.02 22.67 7.91
C ARG A 338 14.47 23.10 7.75
N VAL A 339 15.43 22.29 8.21
CA VAL A 339 16.87 22.61 8.19
C VAL A 339 17.53 22.20 6.89
N SER A 340 17.20 21.00 6.37
CA SER A 340 17.86 20.47 5.20
C SER A 340 17.05 20.62 3.90
N GLY A 341 15.78 21.02 3.96
CA GLY A 341 14.90 21.09 2.79
C GLY A 341 14.54 19.70 2.23
N VAL A 342 14.62 18.63 3.02
CA VAL A 342 14.31 17.26 2.58
C VAL A 342 13.14 16.70 3.37
N ALA A 343 12.05 16.39 2.69
CA ALA A 343 10.87 15.75 3.27
C ALA A 343 11.00 14.22 3.25
N VAL A 344 11.02 13.59 4.42
CA VAL A 344 11.00 12.13 4.60
C VAL A 344 9.81 11.74 5.48
N ALA A 345 9.30 10.52 5.33
CA ALA A 345 8.21 10.06 6.19
C ALA A 345 8.78 9.47 7.49
N PRO A 346 8.40 9.99 8.68
CA PRO A 346 8.85 9.43 9.94
C PRO A 346 8.30 8.02 10.14
N GLY A 347 9.10 7.13 10.66
CA GLY A 347 8.72 5.72 10.84
C GLY A 347 7.59 5.54 11.84
N SER A 348 7.51 6.38 12.87
CA SER A 348 6.40 6.39 13.82
C SER A 348 5.03 6.69 13.19
N ALA A 349 4.98 7.25 11.96
CA ALA A 349 3.75 7.40 11.20
C ALA A 349 3.18 6.05 10.68
N PHE A 350 3.95 4.98 10.76
CA PHE A 350 3.57 3.64 10.32
C PHE A 350 3.32 2.68 11.47
N GLY A 351 3.48 3.14 12.71
CA GLY A 351 3.30 2.37 13.93
C GLY A 351 4.45 2.56 14.93
N ALA A 352 4.27 2.03 16.13
CA ALA A 352 5.21 2.21 17.22
C ALA A 352 6.58 1.57 16.94
N SER A 353 6.61 0.43 16.26
CA SER A 353 7.84 -0.27 15.85
C SER A 353 8.65 0.49 14.79
N GLY A 354 8.10 1.56 14.24
CA GLY A 354 8.79 2.47 13.32
C GLY A 354 9.61 3.57 13.98
N GLU A 355 9.63 3.65 15.33
CA GLU A 355 10.44 4.66 16.01
C GLU A 355 11.93 4.48 15.70
N GLY A 356 12.63 5.60 15.46
CA GLY A 356 14.03 5.61 15.04
C GLY A 356 14.28 5.33 13.55
N TRP A 357 13.25 5.10 12.76
CA TRP A 357 13.33 4.85 11.33
C TRP A 357 12.64 5.92 10.50
N ILE A 358 13.02 6.02 9.22
CA ILE A 358 12.33 6.85 8.23
C ILE A 358 12.05 6.04 6.96
N ARG A 359 10.98 6.40 6.25
CA ARG A 359 10.72 5.91 4.90
C ARG A 359 11.08 6.98 3.87
N VAL A 360 11.86 6.59 2.87
CA VAL A 360 12.20 7.39 1.70
C VAL A 360 11.55 6.77 0.46
N CYS A 361 10.92 7.59 -0.37
CA CYS A 361 10.37 7.19 -1.66
C CYS A 361 11.48 7.22 -2.72
N LEU A 362 11.64 6.12 -3.45
CA LEU A 362 12.59 5.98 -4.55
C LEU A 362 11.97 6.34 -5.92
N ALA A 363 10.65 6.51 -5.98
CA ALA A 363 9.94 7.01 -7.15
C ALA A 363 10.09 8.54 -7.22
N ALA A 364 11.30 8.99 -7.52
CA ALA A 364 11.71 10.37 -7.65
C ALA A 364 12.91 10.46 -8.61
N LYS A 365 13.26 11.66 -9.06
CA LYS A 365 14.47 11.85 -9.85
C LYS A 365 15.69 11.36 -9.07
N ARG A 366 16.58 10.62 -9.74
CA ARG A 366 17.79 10.07 -9.09
C ARG A 366 18.63 11.12 -8.38
N ALA A 367 18.77 12.30 -8.99
CA ALA A 367 19.52 13.40 -8.39
C ALA A 367 18.91 13.83 -7.04
N ASP A 368 17.58 13.95 -6.98
CA ASP A 368 16.87 14.35 -5.76
C ASP A 368 16.97 13.27 -4.67
N VAL A 369 16.89 11.97 -5.06
CA VAL A 369 17.09 10.85 -4.12
C VAL A 369 18.49 10.90 -3.52
N LEU A 370 19.54 11.00 -4.36
CA LEU A 370 20.93 11.00 -3.89
C LEU A 370 21.26 12.26 -3.08
N GLU A 371 20.78 13.41 -3.49
CA GLU A 371 20.97 14.66 -2.76
C GLU A 371 20.27 14.61 -1.40
N GLY A 372 19.01 14.19 -1.37
CA GLY A 372 18.25 14.06 -0.12
C GLY A 372 18.90 13.08 0.85
N LEU A 373 19.32 11.91 0.39
CA LEU A 373 20.07 10.93 1.19
C LEU A 373 21.45 11.45 1.60
N GLY A 374 22.10 12.24 0.76
CA GLY A 374 23.37 12.89 1.04
C GLY A 374 23.31 13.86 2.24
N ARG A 375 22.14 14.46 2.51
CA ARG A 375 21.92 15.38 3.63
C ARG A 375 21.58 14.67 4.96
N LEU A 376 21.32 13.34 4.96
CA LEU A 376 21.10 12.59 6.21
C LEU A 376 22.36 12.67 7.10
N PRO A 377 22.23 12.78 8.44
CA PRO A 377 23.38 12.68 9.34
C PRO A 377 23.97 11.27 9.28
N ALA A 378 25.29 11.16 9.17
CA ALA A 378 25.98 9.90 9.31
C ALA A 378 26.16 9.53 10.80
N PRO A 379 26.16 8.23 11.16
CA PRO A 379 26.52 7.80 12.49
C PRO A 379 27.92 8.32 12.85
N GLN A 380 28.11 8.78 14.07
CA GLN A 380 29.45 9.12 14.54
C GLN A 380 30.29 7.84 14.56
N SER A 381 31.43 7.85 13.91
CA SER A 381 32.40 6.77 14.06
C SER A 381 32.72 6.67 15.55
N GLY A 382 32.38 5.55 16.16
CA GLY A 382 32.73 5.29 17.55
C GLY A 382 34.23 5.45 17.73
N GLY A 383 34.61 6.41 18.59
CA GLY A 383 35.99 6.60 19.00
C GLY A 383 36.48 5.44 19.86
#